data_7af9374af4d1a799f8044eb8d025e855
#
_entry.id   7af9374af4d1a799f8044eb8d025e855
#
_cell.length_a   1.000
_cell.length_b   1.000
_cell.length_c   1.000
_cell.angle_alpha   90.00
_cell.angle_beta   90.00
_cell.angle_gamma   90.00
#
_symmetry.space_group_name_H-M   'P 1'
#
loop_
_entity.id
_entity.type
_entity.pdbx_description
1 polymer ?
#
loop_
_entity_poly.entity_id
_entity_poly.type
_entity_poly.pdbx_seq_one_letter_code
_entity_poly.pdbx_strand_id
1 'polypeptide(L)'
;MIHTKAIKWLGRYFKHTRSFGYVMKPDFTKGLELSVDSDWSGNWDVTKPESDTDTAHSRYGFIVWFAGVPIFHASRLMSLIALSSTEAEYIALSEATREVLPLIDLIEELKKRGFDMPKAMATARCEVFEDNSGAIEIANGDKYRPRTMHINVRYHHFHDYVQRGVLQVTKIASEDNPVDILTHPVNEERLAKHITDLLHWDFLSAVSEGVLDYLTK
;
A
#
# COMPACT_ATOMS: atom_id res chain seq x y z
N MET A 1 4.23 12.75 -28.65
CA MET A 1 5.64 12.95 -28.20
C MET A 1 5.89 12.61 -26.73
N ILE A 2 4.97 12.93 -25.80
CA ILE A 2 5.13 12.63 -24.36
C ILE A 2 5.24 11.12 -24.10
N HIS A 3 4.32 10.33 -24.64
CA HIS A 3 4.33 8.87 -24.48
C HIS A 3 5.60 8.19 -24.99
N THR A 4 6.18 8.69 -26.09
CA THR A 4 7.43 8.14 -26.65
C THR A 4 8.61 8.35 -25.69
N LYS A 5 8.66 9.51 -25.01
CA LYS A 5 9.68 9.79 -23.98
C LYS A 5 9.50 8.86 -22.77
N ALA A 6 8.27 8.69 -22.29
CA ALA A 6 7.95 7.81 -21.18
C ALA A 6 8.33 6.34 -21.46
N ILE A 7 8.01 5.82 -22.65
CA ILE A 7 8.38 4.46 -23.07
C ILE A 7 9.89 4.28 -23.12
N LYS A 8 10.63 5.27 -23.67
CA LYS A 8 12.10 5.21 -23.69
C LYS A 8 12.69 5.24 -22.28
N TRP A 9 12.12 6.05 -21.39
CA TRP A 9 12.55 6.12 -20.00
C TRP A 9 12.31 4.77 -19.29
N LEU A 10 11.13 4.18 -19.43
CA LEU A 10 10.81 2.86 -18.91
C LEU A 10 11.73 1.77 -19.44
N GLY A 11 12.06 1.81 -20.75
CA GLY A 11 13.00 0.87 -21.36
C GLY A 11 14.42 0.99 -20.79
N ARG A 12 14.86 2.20 -20.46
CA ARG A 12 16.14 2.42 -19.77
C ARG A 12 16.11 1.86 -18.35
N TYR A 13 15.04 2.15 -17.61
CA TYR A 13 14.83 1.59 -16.28
C TYR A 13 14.96 0.07 -16.29
N PHE A 14 14.21 -0.64 -17.12
CA PHE A 14 14.29 -2.09 -17.22
C PHE A 14 15.67 -2.61 -17.65
N LYS A 15 16.36 -1.90 -18.53
CA LYS A 15 17.72 -2.29 -18.92
C LYS A 15 18.68 -2.26 -17.73
N HIS A 16 18.59 -1.24 -16.87
CA HIS A 16 19.48 -1.08 -15.73
C HIS A 16 19.07 -1.94 -14.52
N THR A 17 17.78 -2.24 -14.36
CA THR A 17 17.26 -3.04 -13.23
C THR A 17 17.08 -4.51 -13.57
N ARG A 18 17.51 -4.98 -14.73
CA ARG A 18 17.30 -6.37 -15.22
C ARG A 18 17.89 -7.47 -14.31
N SER A 19 18.92 -7.13 -13.54
CA SER A 19 19.57 -8.05 -12.58
C SER A 19 19.00 -7.90 -11.16
N PHE A 20 18.06 -6.98 -10.96
CA PHE A 20 17.45 -6.72 -9.69
C PHE A 20 16.29 -7.70 -9.47
N GLY A 21 16.17 -8.19 -8.25
CA GLY A 21 15.14 -9.15 -7.87
C GLY A 21 14.79 -9.03 -6.40
N TYR A 22 13.82 -9.81 -5.96
CA TYR A 22 13.47 -9.90 -4.56
C TYR A 22 14.43 -10.85 -3.82
N VAL A 23 14.95 -10.38 -2.69
CA VAL A 23 15.65 -11.24 -1.75
C VAL A 23 14.70 -11.52 -0.58
N MET A 24 14.05 -12.67 -0.60
CA MET A 24 13.11 -13.07 0.46
C MET A 24 13.90 -13.54 1.68
N LYS A 25 13.84 -12.74 2.76
CA LYS A 25 14.44 -13.06 4.07
C LYS A 25 13.34 -13.07 5.11
N PRO A 26 12.62 -14.20 5.30
CA PRO A 26 11.51 -14.25 6.23
C PRO A 26 11.99 -14.09 7.67
N ASP A 27 11.31 -13.22 8.41
CA ASP A 27 11.43 -13.03 9.85
C ASP A 27 10.16 -13.59 10.52
N PHE A 28 10.22 -14.78 11.02
CA PHE A 28 9.08 -15.47 11.65
C PHE A 28 8.68 -14.90 13.01
N THR A 29 9.32 -13.82 13.48
CA THR A 29 8.83 -13.02 14.61
C THR A 29 7.73 -12.04 14.18
N LYS A 30 7.63 -11.77 12.87
CA LYS A 30 6.57 -10.96 12.24
C LYS A 30 5.44 -11.85 11.73
N GLY A 31 4.23 -11.29 11.77
CA GLY A 31 3.01 -11.96 11.30
C GLY A 31 2.60 -11.55 9.89
N LEU A 32 1.30 -11.44 9.72
CA LEU A 32 0.66 -10.85 8.55
C LEU A 32 0.52 -9.34 8.80
N GLU A 33 1.04 -8.53 7.89
CA GLU A 33 0.99 -7.08 7.96
C GLU A 33 0.45 -6.52 6.63
N LEU A 34 -0.19 -5.37 6.68
CA LEU A 34 -0.74 -4.66 5.53
C LEU A 34 -0.37 -3.19 5.63
N SER A 35 0.34 -2.65 4.65
CA SER A 35 0.59 -1.21 4.53
C SER A 35 -0.32 -0.64 3.45
N VAL A 36 -0.93 0.51 3.71
CA VAL A 36 -1.90 1.15 2.81
C VAL A 36 -1.57 2.63 2.65
N ASP A 37 -1.89 3.19 1.50
CA ASP A 37 -1.75 4.61 1.19
C ASP A 37 -2.66 5.01 0.03
N SER A 38 -3.00 6.29 -0.06
CA SER A 38 -3.71 6.86 -1.20
C SER A 38 -3.22 8.25 -1.57
N ASP A 39 -3.17 8.53 -2.88
CA ASP A 39 -2.92 9.85 -3.43
C ASP A 39 -4.26 10.50 -3.83
N TRP A 40 -4.77 11.40 -2.98
CA TRP A 40 -6.04 12.07 -3.23
C TRP A 40 -5.96 13.05 -4.39
N SER A 41 -6.51 12.65 -5.54
CA SER A 41 -6.58 13.48 -6.76
C SER A 41 -5.23 14.08 -7.19
N GLY A 42 -4.11 13.38 -6.92
CA GLY A 42 -2.76 13.90 -7.17
C GLY A 42 -2.44 14.16 -8.64
N ASN A 43 -3.21 13.58 -9.55
CA ASN A 43 -3.11 13.85 -11.00
C ASN A 43 -4.14 14.88 -11.52
N TRP A 44 -4.91 15.52 -10.63
CA TRP A 44 -5.93 16.46 -11.04
C TRP A 44 -5.35 17.72 -11.69
N ASP A 45 -5.68 17.95 -12.96
CA ASP A 45 -5.30 19.16 -13.71
C ASP A 45 -6.42 20.21 -13.64
N VAL A 46 -6.31 21.15 -12.72
CA VAL A 46 -7.25 22.26 -12.53
C VAL A 46 -7.37 23.16 -13.75
N THR A 47 -6.40 23.13 -14.67
CA THR A 47 -6.42 23.98 -15.90
C THR A 47 -7.21 23.33 -17.03
N LYS A 48 -7.51 22.03 -16.93
CA LYS A 48 -8.23 21.24 -17.93
C LYS A 48 -9.26 20.29 -17.33
N PRO A 49 -10.13 20.76 -16.43
CA PRO A 49 -11.00 19.88 -15.65
C PRO A 49 -12.03 19.11 -16.50
N GLU A 50 -12.35 19.63 -17.71
CA GLU A 50 -13.34 19.02 -18.60
C GLU A 50 -12.75 18.01 -19.59
N SER A 51 -11.42 18.01 -19.79
CA SER A 51 -10.78 17.23 -20.84
C SER A 51 -10.32 15.84 -20.40
N ASP A 52 -10.14 15.60 -19.10
CA ASP A 52 -9.69 14.33 -18.56
C ASP A 52 -10.25 14.10 -17.15
N THR A 53 -11.46 13.57 -17.08
CA THR A 53 -12.15 13.26 -15.82
C THR A 53 -11.45 12.14 -15.02
N ASP A 54 -10.65 11.30 -15.68
CA ASP A 54 -9.94 10.21 -15.02
C ASP A 54 -8.84 10.73 -14.08
N THR A 55 -8.34 11.95 -14.32
CA THR A 55 -7.35 12.60 -13.43
C THR A 55 -7.92 12.97 -12.06
N ALA A 56 -9.24 13.04 -11.90
CA ALA A 56 -9.91 13.28 -10.62
C ALA A 56 -9.95 12.03 -9.72
N HIS A 57 -9.74 10.84 -10.29
CA HIS A 57 -9.69 9.60 -9.51
C HIS A 57 -8.41 9.51 -8.71
N SER A 58 -8.56 9.27 -7.42
CA SER A 58 -7.44 9.00 -6.52
C SER A 58 -6.78 7.68 -6.86
N ARG A 59 -5.49 7.58 -6.62
CA ARG A 59 -4.76 6.32 -6.70
C ARG A 59 -4.60 5.75 -5.31
N TYR A 60 -4.83 4.47 -5.14
CA TYR A 60 -4.51 3.77 -3.90
C TYR A 60 -3.47 2.69 -4.15
N GLY A 61 -2.69 2.42 -3.13
CA GLY A 61 -1.70 1.37 -3.09
C GLY A 61 -1.78 0.57 -1.81
N PHE A 62 -1.26 -0.64 -1.86
CA PHE A 62 -1.06 -1.45 -0.67
C PHE A 62 0.02 -2.50 -0.88
N ILE A 63 0.61 -2.95 0.22
CA ILE A 63 1.57 -4.04 0.27
C ILE A 63 1.15 -4.99 1.39
N VAL A 64 0.99 -6.26 1.06
CA VAL A 64 0.76 -7.34 2.03
C VAL A 64 2.08 -7.99 2.34
N TRP A 65 2.40 -8.08 3.62
CA TRP A 65 3.62 -8.69 4.13
C TRP A 65 3.29 -9.97 4.88
N PHE A 66 4.12 -10.97 4.71
CA PHE A 66 4.09 -12.20 5.47
C PHE A 66 5.47 -12.51 6.00
N ALA A 67 5.61 -12.60 7.33
CA ALA A 67 6.92 -12.75 7.98
C ALA A 67 7.94 -11.69 7.53
N GLY A 68 7.51 -10.42 7.39
CA GLY A 68 8.35 -9.30 6.94
C GLY A 68 8.74 -9.34 5.46
N VAL A 69 8.20 -10.27 4.67
CA VAL A 69 8.44 -10.36 3.22
C VAL A 69 7.21 -9.86 2.46
N PRO A 70 7.35 -8.95 1.47
CA PRO A 70 6.23 -8.51 0.65
C PRO A 70 5.80 -9.66 -0.27
N ILE A 71 4.57 -10.14 -0.10
CA ILE A 71 4.02 -11.26 -0.88
C ILE A 71 3.03 -10.83 -1.94
N PHE A 72 2.41 -9.67 -1.77
CA PHE A 72 1.46 -9.11 -2.72
C PHE A 72 1.44 -7.58 -2.61
N HIS A 73 1.31 -6.90 -3.75
CA HIS A 73 1.18 -5.45 -3.79
C HIS A 73 0.32 -5.02 -4.99
N ALA A 74 -0.28 -3.85 -4.89
CA ALA A 74 -1.00 -3.24 -6.00
C ALA A 74 -0.94 -1.71 -5.95
N SER A 75 -1.09 -1.11 -7.12
CA SER A 75 -1.30 0.32 -7.33
C SER A 75 -2.42 0.46 -8.35
N ARG A 76 -3.57 1.03 -7.94
CA ARG A 76 -4.80 1.07 -8.75
C ARG A 76 -5.47 2.44 -8.64
N LEU A 77 -6.18 2.85 -9.69
CA LEU A 77 -7.10 3.99 -9.61
C LEU A 77 -8.39 3.56 -8.92
N MET A 78 -8.92 4.46 -8.09
CA MET A 78 -10.23 4.26 -7.46
C MET A 78 -11.34 4.32 -8.51
N SER A 79 -12.37 3.52 -8.33
CA SER A 79 -13.55 3.54 -9.20
C SER A 79 -14.51 4.71 -8.92
N LEU A 80 -14.34 5.36 -7.77
CA LEU A 80 -15.12 6.52 -7.34
C LEU A 80 -14.18 7.69 -7.06
N ILE A 81 -14.69 8.91 -7.22
CA ILE A 81 -14.00 10.14 -6.85
C ILE A 81 -14.17 10.33 -5.34
N ALA A 82 -13.08 10.33 -4.59
CA ALA A 82 -13.09 10.65 -3.17
C ALA A 82 -13.23 12.18 -2.97
N LEU A 83 -14.04 12.59 -2.00
CA LEU A 83 -14.32 14.01 -1.72
C LEU A 83 -13.32 14.63 -0.74
N SER A 84 -12.46 13.81 -0.14
CA SER A 84 -11.40 14.25 0.78
C SER A 84 -10.26 13.22 0.84
N SER A 85 -9.09 13.63 1.34
CA SER A 85 -7.98 12.71 1.58
C SER A 85 -8.37 11.60 2.56
N THR A 86 -9.06 11.93 3.65
CA THR A 86 -9.56 10.93 4.61
C THR A 86 -10.48 9.89 3.96
N GLU A 87 -11.34 10.31 3.05
CA GLU A 87 -12.21 9.38 2.31
C GLU A 87 -11.41 8.50 1.36
N ALA A 88 -10.42 9.08 0.65
CA ALA A 88 -9.54 8.31 -0.22
C ALA A 88 -8.77 7.24 0.57
N GLU A 89 -8.19 7.60 1.72
CA GLU A 89 -7.49 6.65 2.59
C GLU A 89 -8.43 5.56 3.13
N TYR A 90 -9.64 5.93 3.54
CA TYR A 90 -10.60 4.94 4.03
C TYR A 90 -11.07 3.98 2.93
N ILE A 91 -11.22 4.45 1.69
CA ILE A 91 -11.49 3.59 0.53
C ILE A 91 -10.29 2.67 0.27
N ALA A 92 -9.06 3.20 0.35
CA ALA A 92 -7.84 2.42 0.20
C ALA A 92 -7.75 1.29 1.24
N LEU A 93 -8.00 1.59 2.52
CA LEU A 93 -8.09 0.60 3.60
C LEU A 93 -9.12 -0.50 3.28
N SER A 94 -10.31 -0.11 2.82
CA SER A 94 -11.36 -1.05 2.45
C SER A 94 -10.95 -1.99 1.31
N GLU A 95 -10.38 -1.45 0.24
CA GLU A 95 -9.96 -2.24 -0.91
C GLU A 95 -8.77 -3.15 -0.57
N ALA A 96 -7.81 -2.67 0.23
CA ALA A 96 -6.66 -3.44 0.67
C ALA A 96 -7.06 -4.59 1.63
N THR A 97 -7.98 -4.33 2.56
CA THR A 97 -8.44 -5.36 3.50
C THR A 97 -9.18 -6.50 2.81
N ARG A 98 -9.86 -6.26 1.69
CA ARG A 98 -10.49 -7.32 0.88
C ARG A 98 -9.48 -8.34 0.35
N GLU A 99 -8.24 -7.92 0.12
CA GLU A 99 -7.17 -8.80 -0.37
C GLU A 99 -6.52 -9.59 0.79
N VAL A 100 -6.49 -9.04 2.00
CA VAL A 100 -5.84 -9.69 3.14
C VAL A 100 -6.78 -10.65 3.91
N LEU A 101 -8.08 -10.38 3.93
CA LEU A 101 -9.04 -11.22 4.64
C LEU A 101 -9.03 -12.69 4.19
N PRO A 102 -8.98 -13.04 2.89
CA PRO A 102 -8.85 -14.43 2.45
C PRO A 102 -7.55 -15.10 2.91
N LEU A 103 -6.47 -14.35 3.11
CA LEU A 103 -5.21 -14.89 3.64
C LEU A 103 -5.34 -15.22 5.12
N ILE A 104 -6.06 -14.40 5.89
CA ILE A 104 -6.38 -14.67 7.30
C ILE A 104 -7.20 -15.97 7.40
N ASP A 105 -8.24 -16.11 6.58
CA ASP A 105 -9.06 -17.32 6.53
C ASP A 105 -8.24 -18.56 6.17
N LEU A 106 -7.32 -18.42 5.21
CA LEU A 106 -6.39 -19.49 4.83
C LEU A 106 -5.47 -19.90 6.00
N ILE A 107 -4.91 -18.94 6.71
CA ILE A 107 -4.07 -19.20 7.90
C ILE A 107 -4.86 -19.95 8.97
N GLU A 108 -6.10 -19.54 9.22
CA GLU A 108 -6.99 -20.22 10.17
C GLU A 108 -7.29 -21.66 9.74
N GLU A 109 -7.56 -21.89 8.47
CA GLU A 109 -7.84 -23.22 7.95
C GLU A 109 -6.61 -24.15 8.03
N LEU A 110 -5.42 -23.64 7.70
CA LEU A 110 -4.16 -24.38 7.86
C LEU A 110 -3.94 -24.80 9.31
N LYS A 111 -4.19 -23.90 10.26
CA LYS A 111 -4.11 -24.21 11.70
C LYS A 111 -5.11 -25.29 12.11
N LYS A 112 -6.37 -25.22 11.66
CA LYS A 112 -7.41 -26.23 11.93
C LYS A 112 -7.00 -27.61 11.39
N ARG A 113 -6.23 -27.65 10.32
CA ARG A 113 -5.69 -28.89 9.73
C ARG A 113 -4.40 -29.39 10.39
N GLY A 114 -3.94 -28.71 11.45
CA GLY A 114 -2.77 -29.13 12.22
C GLY A 114 -1.42 -28.72 11.65
N PHE A 115 -1.39 -27.75 10.71
CA PHE A 115 -0.12 -27.16 10.30
C PHE A 115 0.48 -26.36 11.43
N ASP A 116 1.76 -26.58 11.70
CA ASP A 116 2.50 -25.81 12.69
C ASP A 116 2.78 -24.40 12.13
N MET A 117 2.24 -23.38 12.78
CA MET A 117 2.39 -21.99 12.36
C MET A 117 3.40 -21.27 13.24
N PRO A 118 4.19 -20.36 12.67
CA PRO A 118 5.07 -19.50 13.46
C PRO A 118 4.31 -18.80 14.59
N LYS A 119 4.97 -18.58 15.74
CA LYS A 119 4.34 -18.01 16.94
C LYS A 119 3.64 -16.67 16.66
N ALA A 120 4.20 -15.82 15.80
CA ALA A 120 3.60 -14.54 15.38
C ALA A 120 2.26 -14.72 14.63
N MET A 121 2.01 -15.90 14.06
CA MET A 121 0.79 -16.27 13.33
C MET A 121 -0.11 -17.18 14.14
N ALA A 122 0.22 -17.44 15.41
CA ALA A 122 -0.60 -18.26 16.30
C ALA A 122 -2.01 -17.70 16.50
N THR A 123 -2.18 -16.38 16.39
CA THR A 123 -3.48 -15.73 16.20
C THR A 123 -3.52 -15.24 14.76
N ALA A 124 -4.54 -15.65 13.98
CA ALA A 124 -4.74 -15.16 12.61
C ALA A 124 -5.20 -13.70 12.65
N ARG A 125 -4.23 -12.80 12.80
CA ARG A 125 -4.42 -11.34 12.90
C ARG A 125 -3.54 -10.67 11.87
N CYS A 126 -3.97 -9.49 11.42
CA CYS A 126 -3.20 -8.63 10.54
C CYS A 126 -3.06 -7.24 11.17
N GLU A 127 -1.83 -6.75 11.25
CA GLU A 127 -1.55 -5.36 11.59
C GLU A 127 -1.62 -4.52 10.32
N VAL A 128 -2.43 -3.46 10.35
CA VAL A 128 -2.68 -2.59 9.19
C VAL A 128 -2.08 -1.22 9.47
N PHE A 129 -1.11 -0.81 8.67
CA PHE A 129 -0.42 0.47 8.80
C PHE A 129 -1.06 1.50 7.88
N GLU A 130 -1.46 2.63 8.47
CA GLU A 130 -2.14 3.76 7.83
C GLU A 130 -1.57 5.07 8.40
N ASP A 131 -1.37 6.09 7.58
CA ASP A 131 -0.80 7.36 8.03
C ASP A 131 -1.84 8.46 8.28
N ASN A 132 -3.05 8.33 7.72
CA ASN A 132 -4.13 9.30 7.90
C ASN A 132 -4.89 9.08 9.21
N SER A 133 -4.72 9.98 10.16
CA SER A 133 -5.37 9.88 11.47
C SER A 133 -6.90 9.88 11.38
N GLY A 134 -7.49 10.56 10.38
CA GLY A 134 -8.94 10.58 10.16
C GLY A 134 -9.47 9.21 9.70
N ALA A 135 -8.77 8.55 8.77
CA ALA A 135 -9.11 7.21 8.31
C ALA A 135 -9.00 6.19 9.44
N ILE A 136 -7.92 6.27 10.24
CA ILE A 136 -7.72 5.43 11.44
C ILE A 136 -8.86 5.63 12.46
N GLU A 137 -9.26 6.89 12.70
CA GLU A 137 -10.34 7.19 13.63
C GLU A 137 -11.69 6.62 13.16
N ILE A 138 -11.96 6.66 11.84
CA ILE A 138 -13.16 6.04 11.28
C ILE A 138 -13.08 4.52 11.38
N ALA A 139 -11.94 3.92 11.06
CA ALA A 139 -11.73 2.47 11.09
C ALA A 139 -11.87 1.87 12.50
N ASN A 140 -11.33 2.55 13.51
CA ASN A 140 -11.36 2.10 14.92
C ASN A 140 -12.60 2.57 15.70
N GLY A 141 -13.40 3.48 15.14
CA GLY A 141 -14.53 4.09 15.85
C GLY A 141 -15.72 3.15 15.98
N ASP A 142 -16.39 3.19 17.15
CA ASP A 142 -17.57 2.35 17.44
C ASP A 142 -18.87 2.91 16.87
N LYS A 143 -18.87 4.15 16.37
CA LYS A 143 -20.10 4.85 15.95
C LYS A 143 -19.89 5.59 14.63
N TYR A 144 -20.88 5.45 13.76
CA TYR A 144 -21.02 6.29 12.58
C TYR A 144 -21.17 7.75 12.99
N ARG A 145 -20.31 8.62 12.48
CA ARG A 145 -20.43 10.06 12.66
C ARG A 145 -21.26 10.66 11.51
N PRO A 146 -22.15 11.64 11.76
CA PRO A 146 -22.95 12.28 10.71
C PRO A 146 -22.08 12.85 9.56
N ARG A 147 -20.85 13.29 9.87
CA ARG A 147 -19.94 13.85 8.87
C ARG A 147 -19.33 12.80 7.93
N THR A 148 -19.39 11.52 8.28
CA THR A 148 -18.84 10.40 7.46
C THR A 148 -19.93 9.53 6.85
N MET A 149 -21.20 9.91 6.97
CA MET A 149 -22.32 9.15 6.39
C MET A 149 -22.29 9.06 4.86
N HIS A 150 -21.60 9.98 4.19
CA HIS A 150 -21.40 9.93 2.74
C HIS A 150 -20.42 8.85 2.31
N ILE A 151 -19.54 8.39 3.22
CA ILE A 151 -18.67 7.25 2.97
C ILE A 151 -19.55 6.00 2.88
N ASN A 152 -19.62 5.44 1.68
CA ASN A 152 -20.57 4.38 1.37
C ASN A 152 -20.41 3.17 2.30
N VAL A 153 -21.52 2.65 2.81
CA VAL A 153 -21.60 1.46 3.68
C VAL A 153 -20.78 0.27 3.14
N ARG A 154 -20.65 0.16 1.81
CA ARG A 154 -19.81 -0.89 1.19
C ARG A 154 -18.35 -0.88 1.66
N TYR A 155 -17.84 0.27 2.11
CA TYR A 155 -16.46 0.38 2.60
C TYR A 155 -16.31 0.05 4.08
N HIS A 156 -17.41 -0.23 4.77
CA HIS A 156 -17.39 -0.61 6.18
C HIS A 156 -17.32 -2.13 6.42
N HIS A 157 -17.18 -2.95 5.36
CA HIS A 157 -17.20 -4.40 5.49
C HIS A 157 -16.09 -4.95 6.41
N PHE A 158 -14.94 -4.26 6.52
CA PHE A 158 -13.84 -4.68 7.37
C PHE A 158 -13.99 -4.25 8.83
N HIS A 159 -14.95 -3.39 9.15
CA HIS A 159 -15.12 -2.82 10.49
C HIS A 159 -15.40 -3.90 11.55
N ASP A 160 -16.19 -4.93 11.22
CA ASP A 160 -16.42 -6.06 12.14
C ASP A 160 -15.10 -6.79 12.48
N TYR A 161 -14.19 -6.91 11.51
CA TYR A 161 -12.88 -7.53 11.74
C TYR A 161 -12.00 -6.68 12.65
N VAL A 162 -12.08 -5.36 12.54
CA VAL A 162 -11.39 -4.43 13.46
C VAL A 162 -11.96 -4.57 14.89
N GLN A 163 -13.28 -4.54 15.04
CA GLN A 163 -13.94 -4.69 16.33
C GLN A 163 -13.63 -6.03 17.01
N ARG A 164 -13.50 -7.08 16.24
CA ARG A 164 -13.10 -8.42 16.73
C ARG A 164 -11.60 -8.53 16.98
N GLY A 165 -10.81 -7.52 16.68
CA GLY A 165 -9.35 -7.51 16.81
C GLY A 165 -8.62 -8.46 15.86
N VAL A 166 -9.26 -8.83 14.74
CA VAL A 166 -8.64 -9.59 13.64
C VAL A 166 -7.78 -8.67 12.77
N LEU A 167 -8.26 -7.45 12.53
CA LEU A 167 -7.49 -6.35 11.94
C LEU A 167 -7.17 -5.33 13.03
N GLN A 168 -5.93 -4.88 13.09
CA GLN A 168 -5.50 -3.83 14.01
C GLN A 168 -4.94 -2.68 13.20
N VAL A 169 -5.72 -1.58 13.09
CA VAL A 169 -5.30 -0.40 12.32
C VAL A 169 -4.44 0.49 13.21
N THR A 170 -3.17 0.64 12.82
CA THR A 170 -2.13 1.33 13.59
C THR A 170 -1.56 2.47 12.74
N LYS A 171 -1.20 3.56 13.41
CA LYS A 171 -0.58 4.71 12.75
C LYS A 171 0.87 4.44 12.39
N ILE A 172 1.25 4.72 11.14
CA ILE A 172 2.63 4.84 10.69
C ILE A 172 2.94 6.32 10.36
N ALA A 173 4.21 6.72 10.43
CA ALA A 173 4.61 8.02 9.90
C ALA A 173 4.63 7.95 8.36
N SER A 174 4.20 9.03 7.70
CA SER A 174 4.12 9.05 6.23
C SER A 174 5.48 8.80 5.56
N GLU A 175 6.58 9.31 6.14
CA GLU A 175 7.94 9.05 5.67
C GLU A 175 8.41 7.60 5.82
N ASP A 176 7.72 6.81 6.63
CA ASP A 176 8.03 5.39 6.86
C ASP A 176 7.06 4.46 6.13
N ASN A 177 6.00 5.00 5.48
CA ASN A 177 5.06 4.19 4.73
C ASN A 177 5.65 3.76 3.38
N PRO A 178 6.00 2.47 3.18
CA PRO A 178 6.62 2.02 1.94
C PRO A 178 5.66 2.04 0.73
N VAL A 179 4.36 2.24 0.97
CA VAL A 179 3.33 2.26 -0.08
C VAL A 179 3.34 3.57 -0.86
N ASP A 180 3.91 4.64 -0.34
CA ASP A 180 4.06 5.93 -1.03
C ASP A 180 4.61 5.79 -2.45
N ILE A 181 5.58 4.87 -2.65
CA ILE A 181 6.16 4.64 -3.99
C ILE A 181 5.17 4.05 -4.99
N LEU A 182 4.02 3.56 -4.53
CA LEU A 182 2.96 2.97 -5.36
C LEU A 182 1.85 3.97 -5.67
N THR A 183 1.77 5.07 -4.95
CA THR A 183 0.66 6.04 -5.04
C THR A 183 1.07 7.34 -5.70
N HIS A 184 2.24 7.89 -5.36
CA HIS A 184 2.71 9.16 -5.91
C HIS A 184 4.23 9.16 -6.15
N PRO A 185 4.75 10.11 -6.95
CA PRO A 185 6.19 10.27 -7.14
C PRO A 185 6.87 10.67 -5.83
N VAL A 186 7.91 9.93 -5.46
CA VAL A 186 8.75 10.22 -4.29
C VAL A 186 10.13 10.72 -4.73
N ASN A 187 10.86 11.39 -3.84
CA ASN A 187 12.24 11.77 -4.09
C ASN A 187 13.17 10.54 -4.06
N GLU A 188 14.39 10.72 -4.55
CA GLU A 188 15.38 9.64 -4.69
C GLU A 188 15.73 8.97 -3.36
N GLU A 189 15.93 9.76 -2.29
CA GLU A 189 16.29 9.25 -0.97
C GLU A 189 15.18 8.36 -0.39
N ARG A 190 13.92 8.81 -0.50
CA ARG A 190 12.75 8.06 -0.06
C ARG A 190 12.56 6.79 -0.89
N LEU A 191 12.74 6.88 -2.21
CA LEU A 191 12.70 5.73 -3.10
C LEU A 191 13.75 4.69 -2.71
N ALA A 192 15.00 5.11 -2.50
CA ALA A 192 16.10 4.23 -2.11
C ALA A 192 15.81 3.52 -0.79
N LYS A 193 15.33 4.25 0.23
CA LYS A 193 14.92 3.69 1.52
C LYS A 193 13.88 2.58 1.32
N HIS A 194 12.76 2.90 0.69
CA HIS A 194 11.66 1.95 0.55
C HIS A 194 11.99 0.76 -0.34
N ILE A 195 12.77 0.95 -1.40
CA ILE A 195 13.24 -0.19 -2.23
C ILE A 195 14.17 -1.10 -1.44
N THR A 196 15.05 -0.55 -0.60
CA THR A 196 15.92 -1.34 0.26
C THR A 196 15.09 -2.19 1.23
N ASP A 197 14.07 -1.61 1.86
CA ASP A 197 13.17 -2.29 2.78
C ASP A 197 12.35 -3.38 2.07
N LEU A 198 11.85 -3.09 0.87
CA LEU A 198 11.02 -4.00 0.08
C LEU A 198 11.79 -5.17 -0.53
N LEU A 199 13.00 -4.92 -1.06
CA LEU A 199 13.77 -5.91 -1.79
C LEU A 199 14.85 -6.59 -0.93
N HIS A 200 15.08 -6.10 0.29
CA HIS A 200 16.12 -6.57 1.21
C HIS A 200 17.53 -6.58 0.62
N TRP A 201 17.86 -5.57 -0.19
CA TRP A 201 19.20 -5.39 -0.72
C TRP A 201 19.59 -3.92 -0.75
N ASP A 202 20.88 -3.68 -0.65
CA ASP A 202 21.43 -2.35 -0.61
C ASP A 202 21.31 -1.68 -1.98
N PHE A 203 20.20 -0.98 -2.17
CA PHE A 203 19.93 -0.21 -3.38
C PHE A 203 20.99 0.89 -3.59
N LEU A 204 21.53 1.49 -2.53
CA LEU A 204 22.53 2.54 -2.62
C LEU A 204 23.88 2.01 -3.14
N SER A 205 24.25 0.78 -2.79
CA SER A 205 25.46 0.17 -3.34
C SER A 205 25.30 -0.17 -4.83
N ALA A 206 24.13 -0.59 -5.25
CA ALA A 206 23.82 -0.85 -6.66
C ALA A 206 23.74 0.45 -7.49
N VAL A 207 23.33 1.55 -6.86
CA VAL A 207 23.25 2.89 -7.46
C VAL A 207 24.62 3.54 -7.64
N SER A 208 25.57 3.31 -6.72
CA SER A 208 26.96 3.79 -6.85
C SER A 208 27.66 3.20 -8.09
N GLU A 209 27.13 2.14 -8.67
CA GLU A 209 27.57 1.56 -9.95
C GLU A 209 26.95 2.25 -11.18
N GLY A 210 26.34 3.43 -11.05
CA GLY A 210 25.95 4.30 -12.16
C GLY A 210 24.47 4.20 -12.58
N VAL A 211 23.60 3.57 -11.82
CA VAL A 211 22.16 3.43 -12.17
C VAL A 211 21.39 4.75 -12.01
N LEU A 212 21.71 5.56 -11.01
CA LEU A 212 21.02 6.84 -10.74
C LEU A 212 21.39 7.95 -11.72
N ASP A 213 22.60 7.99 -12.23
CA ASP A 213 23.02 8.96 -13.24
C ASP A 213 22.14 8.96 -14.51
N TYR A 214 21.37 7.88 -14.73
CA TYR A 214 20.45 7.73 -15.85
C TYR A 214 18.98 7.99 -15.53
N LEU A 215 18.61 8.07 -14.24
CA LEU A 215 17.25 8.40 -13.83
C LEU A 215 17.03 9.92 -13.75
N THR A 216 18.10 10.70 -13.59
CA THR A 216 18.06 12.17 -13.44
C THR A 216 18.40 12.95 -14.71
N LYS A 217 18.79 12.29 -15.79
CA LYS A 217 19.03 12.86 -17.14
C LYS A 217 17.98 12.39 -18.15
#